data_53b5972792503cecc793f3240364d552
#
_entry.id   53b5972792503cecc793f3240364d552
#
_cell.length_a   1.000
_cell.length_b   1.000
_cell.length_c   1.000
_cell.angle_alpha   90.00
_cell.angle_beta   90.00
_cell.angle_gamma   90.00
#
_symmetry.space_group_name_H-M   'P 1'
#
loop_
_entity.id
_entity.type
_entity.pdbx_description
1 polymer ?
#
loop_
_entity_poly.entity_id
_entity_poly.type
_entity_poly.pdbx_seq_one_letter_code
_entity_poly.pdbx_strand_id
1 'polypeptide(L)'
;HRAGDLGRMSELQYGVIPALEKQLDLASQVEMIDMQLLRNKVTEEEIAEVVSKWTGIPVSKMLEGEREKLLRMEDVLHRKVIGQNEAVVAVSNAVRRARAGLSDPNRPSGSFLFLGPTGVGKTELCKTLAEFLFDSQDAMVRIDMSEFMEKHSVSRLIGAPPGYVGYEEGGYLTEAVRRKPYSVLLLDEVEKAHPDVFNILLQVLEDGRLTDGQGRTVDFRNTVVVMTSNLGSDVIQDISRNRSFDTISFEQPGEDKGAVNDNDNGNDNDNRYEAMKAGVMEVV
;
A
#
# COMPACT_ATOMS: atom_id res chain seq x y z
N HIS A 1 -15.28 33.59 49.21
CA HIS A 1 -16.24 34.57 48.72
C HIS A 1 -17.52 34.67 49.58
N ARG A 2 -18.14 33.55 49.91
CA ARG A 2 -19.39 33.54 50.69
C ARG A 2 -19.24 33.90 52.18
N ALA A 3 -18.03 33.77 52.73
CA ALA A 3 -17.76 34.08 54.16
C ALA A 3 -17.28 35.53 54.38
N GLY A 4 -17.10 36.36 53.33
CA GLY A 4 -16.72 37.78 53.44
C GLY A 4 -15.28 38.07 53.92
N ASP A 5 -14.42 37.05 54.06
CA ASP A 5 -13.04 37.21 54.47
C ASP A 5 -12.14 37.51 53.26
N LEU A 6 -12.05 38.78 52.91
CA LEU A 6 -11.30 39.32 51.79
C LEU A 6 -9.76 39.15 51.99
N GLY A 7 -9.28 39.20 53.25
CA GLY A 7 -7.87 39.03 53.57
C GLY A 7 -7.38 37.64 53.22
N ARG A 8 -8.13 36.62 53.66
CA ARG A 8 -7.80 35.23 53.39
C ARG A 8 -7.98 34.84 51.91
N MET A 9 -8.90 35.49 51.21
CA MET A 9 -9.09 35.34 49.78
C MET A 9 -7.89 35.87 48.98
N SER A 10 -7.40 37.05 49.34
CA SER A 10 -6.21 37.64 48.71
C SER A 10 -4.95 36.81 48.96
N GLU A 11 -4.78 36.31 50.19
CA GLU A 11 -3.66 35.42 50.55
C GLU A 11 -3.69 34.12 49.73
N LEU A 12 -4.85 33.51 49.59
CA LEU A 12 -5.01 32.30 48.77
C LEU A 12 -4.78 32.57 47.27
N GLN A 13 -5.38 33.63 46.74
CA GLN A 13 -5.39 33.94 45.32
C GLN A 13 -4.04 34.43 44.80
N TYR A 14 -3.32 35.22 45.58
CA TYR A 14 -2.06 35.84 45.15
C TYR A 14 -0.82 35.24 45.80
N GLY A 15 -0.98 34.46 46.88
CA GLY A 15 0.12 33.80 47.57
C GLY A 15 0.16 32.29 47.39
N VAL A 16 -0.88 31.62 47.88
CA VAL A 16 -0.84 30.13 47.97
C VAL A 16 -1.07 29.46 46.63
N ILE A 17 -2.05 29.92 45.84
CA ILE A 17 -2.34 29.30 44.54
C ILE A 17 -1.17 29.41 43.55
N PRO A 18 -0.56 30.58 43.31
CA PRO A 18 0.59 30.69 42.42
C PRO A 18 1.81 29.91 42.90
N ALA A 19 2.00 29.81 44.24
CA ALA A 19 3.11 28.99 44.80
C ALA A 19 2.89 27.49 44.54
N LEU A 20 1.65 27.00 44.70
CA LEU A 20 1.29 25.62 44.43
C LEU A 20 1.33 25.28 42.93
N GLU A 21 0.85 26.22 42.08
CA GLU A 21 0.96 26.06 40.61
C GLU A 21 2.41 25.95 40.17
N LYS A 22 3.29 26.81 40.73
CA LYS A 22 4.74 26.73 40.43
C LYS A 22 5.39 25.45 40.95
N GLN A 23 4.95 24.94 42.11
CA GLN A 23 5.43 23.63 42.60
C GLN A 23 4.94 22.47 41.74
N LEU A 24 3.73 22.53 41.22
CA LEU A 24 3.12 21.54 40.34
C LEU A 24 3.83 21.51 38.98
N ASP A 25 4.17 22.68 38.43
CA ASP A 25 4.97 22.78 37.19
C ASP A 25 6.37 22.24 37.39
N LEU A 26 7.04 22.55 38.49
CA LEU A 26 8.36 22.00 38.82
C LEU A 26 8.30 20.48 39.02
N ALA A 27 7.30 19.97 39.71
CA ALA A 27 7.11 18.53 39.90
C ALA A 27 6.84 17.81 38.57
N SER A 28 6.04 18.38 37.68
CA SER A 28 5.76 17.80 36.37
C SER A 28 7.00 17.79 35.45
N GLN A 29 7.90 18.79 35.56
CA GLN A 29 9.18 18.81 34.84
C GLN A 29 10.17 17.78 35.38
N VAL A 30 10.20 17.53 36.68
CA VAL A 30 11.06 16.51 37.31
C VAL A 30 10.56 15.11 37.02
N GLU A 31 9.23 14.88 36.99
CA GLU A 31 8.65 13.60 36.59
C GLU A 31 8.99 13.21 35.14
N MET A 32 9.20 14.18 34.25
CA MET A 32 9.62 13.89 32.85
C MET A 32 11.05 13.35 32.75
N ILE A 33 11.90 13.59 33.72
CA ILE A 33 13.34 13.21 33.65
C ILE A 33 13.60 11.81 34.25
N ASP A 34 12.80 11.35 35.20
CA ASP A 34 13.16 10.17 36.03
C ASP A 34 12.30 8.90 35.80
N MET A 35 11.31 8.91 34.89
CA MET A 35 10.37 7.80 34.73
C MET A 35 10.35 7.13 33.37
N GLN A 36 11.47 6.58 32.93
CA GLN A 36 11.48 5.63 31.79
C GLN A 36 10.89 4.23 32.14
N LEU A 37 10.71 3.90 33.42
CA LEU A 37 10.30 2.57 33.88
C LEU A 37 8.87 2.45 34.41
N LEU A 38 8.22 3.56 34.82
CA LEU A 38 6.83 3.56 35.32
C LEU A 38 6.05 4.72 34.69
N ARG A 39 5.22 4.39 33.71
CA ARG A 39 4.34 5.36 33.05
C ARG A 39 3.08 5.56 33.88
N ASN A 40 2.89 6.74 34.45
CA ASN A 40 1.76 7.09 35.32
C ASN A 40 0.53 7.63 34.59
N LYS A 41 0.64 7.85 33.27
CA LYS A 41 -0.46 8.39 32.43
C LYS A 41 -0.66 7.49 31.24
N VAL A 42 -1.91 7.22 30.90
CA VAL A 42 -2.26 6.55 29.64
C VAL A 42 -2.42 7.65 28.59
N THR A 43 -1.51 7.68 27.63
CA THR A 43 -1.52 8.59 26.48
C THR A 43 -2.07 7.88 25.24
N GLU A 44 -2.37 8.65 24.20
CA GLU A 44 -2.78 8.09 22.89
C GLU A 44 -1.71 7.17 22.32
N GLU A 45 -0.43 7.48 22.56
CA GLU A 45 0.71 6.66 22.11
C GLU A 45 0.72 5.28 22.76
N GLU A 46 0.41 5.19 24.06
CA GLU A 46 0.36 3.91 24.79
C GLU A 46 -0.79 3.04 24.33
N ILE A 47 -1.95 3.65 24.09
CA ILE A 47 -3.11 2.94 23.53
C ILE A 47 -2.76 2.43 22.12
N ALA A 48 -2.13 3.28 21.31
CA ALA A 48 -1.70 2.93 19.96
C ALA A 48 -0.66 1.80 19.97
N GLU A 49 0.27 1.78 20.93
CA GLU A 49 1.27 0.71 21.09
C GLU A 49 0.61 -0.64 21.43
N VAL A 50 -0.37 -0.65 22.33
CA VAL A 50 -1.12 -1.86 22.70
C VAL A 50 -1.92 -2.38 21.50
N VAL A 51 -2.63 -1.49 20.79
CA VAL A 51 -3.39 -1.83 19.59
C VAL A 51 -2.47 -2.36 18.50
N SER A 52 -1.30 -1.74 18.32
CA SER A 52 -0.28 -2.19 17.38
C SER A 52 0.22 -3.61 17.68
N LYS A 53 0.46 -3.92 18.95
CA LYS A 53 0.88 -5.28 19.37
C LYS A 53 -0.20 -6.33 19.12
N TRP A 54 -1.48 -5.98 19.29
CA TRP A 54 -2.58 -6.92 19.09
C TRP A 54 -2.94 -7.17 17.63
N THR A 55 -2.86 -6.11 16.82
CA THR A 55 -3.32 -6.12 15.42
C THR A 55 -2.18 -6.28 14.43
N GLY A 56 -0.93 -6.07 14.86
CA GLY A 56 0.23 -5.99 13.97
C GLY A 56 0.28 -4.70 13.14
N ILE A 57 -0.60 -3.72 13.44
CA ILE A 57 -0.65 -2.43 12.73
C ILE A 57 0.21 -1.43 13.47
N PRO A 58 1.14 -0.73 12.81
CA PRO A 58 2.00 0.27 13.46
C PRO A 58 1.25 1.58 13.71
N VAL A 59 0.28 1.56 14.62
CA VAL A 59 -0.60 2.71 14.92
C VAL A 59 0.19 3.86 15.55
N SER A 60 1.24 3.55 16.33
CA SER A 60 2.10 4.57 16.95
C SER A 60 2.79 5.48 15.94
N LYS A 61 3.11 4.97 14.74
CA LYS A 61 3.71 5.77 13.66
C LYS A 61 2.67 6.52 12.82
N MET A 62 1.41 6.16 12.91
CA MET A 62 0.32 6.83 12.19
C MET A 62 -0.18 8.09 12.91
N LEU A 63 -0.01 8.19 14.22
CA LEU A 63 -0.44 9.34 15.02
C LEU A 63 0.41 10.60 14.76
N GLU A 64 1.70 10.43 14.44
CA GLU A 64 2.57 11.53 14.07
C GLU A 64 2.86 11.55 12.57
N GLY A 65 2.30 12.52 11.86
CA GLY A 65 2.73 12.84 10.49
C GLY A 65 2.19 11.96 9.37
N GLU A 66 1.09 11.21 9.55
CA GLU A 66 0.49 10.40 8.46
C GLU A 66 0.28 11.24 7.20
N ARG A 67 -0.19 12.47 7.36
CA ARG A 67 -0.39 13.41 6.24
C ARG A 67 0.93 13.76 5.54
N GLU A 68 1.99 14.03 6.30
CA GLU A 68 3.31 14.33 5.73
C GLU A 68 3.94 13.09 5.09
N LYS A 69 3.78 11.92 5.73
CA LYS A 69 4.20 10.64 5.18
C LYS A 69 3.55 10.40 3.81
N LEU A 70 2.24 10.58 3.69
CA LEU A 70 1.50 10.41 2.44
C LEU A 70 1.88 11.43 1.36
N LEU A 71 2.23 12.66 1.73
CA LEU A 71 2.70 13.66 0.77
C LEU A 71 4.06 13.31 0.17
N ARG A 72 4.94 12.63 0.91
CA ARG A 72 6.26 12.18 0.46
C ARG A 72 6.28 10.75 -0.10
N MET A 73 5.11 10.15 -0.31
CA MET A 73 4.99 8.73 -0.70
C MET A 73 5.77 8.43 -1.98
N GLU A 74 5.64 9.26 -3.00
CA GLU A 74 6.32 9.08 -4.29
C GLU A 74 7.83 9.08 -4.14
N ASP A 75 8.39 10.04 -3.38
CA ASP A 75 9.82 10.13 -3.14
C ASP A 75 10.36 8.88 -2.41
N VAL A 76 9.58 8.35 -1.45
CA VAL A 76 9.96 7.16 -0.70
C VAL A 76 9.92 5.92 -1.59
N LEU A 77 8.88 5.78 -2.42
CA LEU A 77 8.77 4.67 -3.36
C LEU A 77 9.88 4.71 -4.41
N HIS A 78 10.21 5.89 -4.96
CA HIS A 78 11.28 6.05 -5.95
C HIS A 78 12.70 5.77 -5.43
N ARG A 79 12.93 5.80 -4.12
CA ARG A 79 14.23 5.38 -3.55
C ARG A 79 14.53 3.90 -3.77
N LYS A 80 13.50 3.06 -3.87
CA LYS A 80 13.64 1.61 -4.04
C LYS A 80 13.21 1.13 -5.44
N VAL A 81 12.23 1.81 -6.03
CA VAL A 81 11.70 1.48 -7.35
C VAL A 81 12.23 2.49 -8.35
N ILE A 82 13.21 2.06 -9.13
CA ILE A 82 13.82 2.89 -10.18
C ILE A 82 12.95 2.83 -11.43
N GLY A 83 12.60 3.97 -11.98
CA GLY A 83 11.64 4.07 -13.07
C GLY A 83 10.18 3.88 -12.59
N GLN A 84 9.30 3.45 -13.48
CA GLN A 84 7.87 3.18 -13.19
C GLN A 84 7.13 4.39 -12.58
N ASN A 85 7.47 5.61 -13.02
CA ASN A 85 6.95 6.86 -12.46
C ASN A 85 5.41 6.90 -12.47
N GLU A 86 4.80 6.48 -13.57
CA GLU A 86 3.35 6.47 -13.72
C GLU A 86 2.67 5.52 -12.74
N ALA A 87 3.21 4.31 -12.56
CA ALA A 87 2.71 3.34 -11.60
C ALA A 87 2.84 3.87 -10.15
N VAL A 88 3.97 4.47 -9.81
CA VAL A 88 4.21 5.06 -8.48
C VAL A 88 3.22 6.19 -8.20
N VAL A 89 3.02 7.11 -9.15
CA VAL A 89 2.05 8.21 -9.02
C VAL A 89 0.61 7.69 -8.92
N ALA A 90 0.22 6.73 -9.76
CA ALA A 90 -1.12 6.15 -9.73
C ALA A 90 -1.44 5.47 -8.39
N VAL A 91 -0.50 4.67 -7.87
CA VAL A 91 -0.61 4.01 -6.57
C VAL A 91 -0.69 5.04 -5.44
N SER A 92 0.20 6.03 -5.44
CA SER A 92 0.24 7.08 -4.41
C SER A 92 -1.06 7.88 -4.37
N ASN A 93 -1.60 8.25 -5.53
CA ASN A 93 -2.87 8.98 -5.62
C ASN A 93 -4.07 8.14 -5.15
N ALA A 94 -4.11 6.85 -5.47
CA ALA A 94 -5.19 5.97 -5.01
C ALA A 94 -5.15 5.78 -3.48
N VAL A 95 -3.97 5.56 -2.91
CA VAL A 95 -3.78 5.47 -1.46
C VAL A 95 -4.17 6.77 -0.76
N ARG A 96 -3.76 7.92 -1.28
CA ARG A 96 -4.16 9.23 -0.74
C ARG A 96 -5.69 9.41 -0.76
N ARG A 97 -6.37 9.05 -1.86
CA ARG A 97 -7.83 9.12 -1.93
C ARG A 97 -8.51 8.20 -0.91
N ALA A 98 -8.02 6.97 -0.78
CA ALA A 98 -8.57 6.03 0.19
C ALA A 98 -8.42 6.55 1.64
N ARG A 99 -7.24 7.07 2.00
CA ARG A 99 -6.98 7.63 3.33
C ARG A 99 -7.74 8.93 3.60
N ALA A 100 -8.04 9.71 2.56
CA ALA A 100 -8.90 10.89 2.66
C ALA A 100 -10.41 10.57 2.74
N GLY A 101 -10.80 9.29 2.70
CA GLY A 101 -12.21 8.88 2.72
C GLY A 101 -12.97 9.21 1.41
N LEU A 102 -12.25 9.44 0.32
CA LEU A 102 -12.82 9.78 -1.00
C LEU A 102 -13.06 8.54 -1.88
N SER A 103 -12.69 7.35 -1.40
CA SER A 103 -12.93 6.07 -2.06
C SER A 103 -14.20 5.41 -1.52
N ASP A 104 -14.79 4.50 -2.29
CA ASP A 104 -15.93 3.69 -1.84
C ASP A 104 -15.53 2.87 -0.60
N PRO A 105 -16.23 3.03 0.53
CA PRO A 105 -15.88 2.34 1.77
C PRO A 105 -16.11 0.82 1.71
N ASN A 106 -16.83 0.33 0.70
CA ASN A 106 -17.08 -1.09 0.52
C ASN A 106 -16.03 -1.79 -0.36
N ARG A 107 -15.11 -1.06 -0.98
CA ARG A 107 -14.07 -1.61 -1.85
C ARG A 107 -12.71 -1.66 -1.15
N PRO A 108 -11.76 -2.46 -1.65
CA PRO A 108 -10.37 -2.40 -1.20
C PRO A 108 -9.80 -0.98 -1.25
N SER A 109 -8.84 -0.69 -0.37
CA SER A 109 -8.19 0.64 -0.30
C SER A 109 -7.51 1.08 -1.60
N GLY A 110 -7.26 0.15 -2.50
CA GLY A 110 -6.80 0.36 -3.88
C GLY A 110 -6.74 -0.97 -4.61
N SER A 111 -7.04 -0.93 -5.91
CA SER A 111 -6.92 -2.08 -6.80
C SER A 111 -6.22 -1.66 -8.08
N PHE A 112 -5.19 -2.43 -8.46
CA PHE A 112 -4.32 -2.12 -9.59
C PHE A 112 -4.08 -3.36 -10.44
N LEU A 113 -4.02 -3.17 -11.75
CA LEU A 113 -3.55 -4.16 -12.69
C LEU A 113 -2.25 -3.66 -13.33
N PHE A 114 -1.14 -4.38 -13.08
CA PHE A 114 0.16 -4.07 -13.66
C PHE A 114 0.42 -4.97 -14.85
N LEU A 115 0.44 -4.40 -16.03
CA LEU A 115 0.72 -5.08 -17.28
C LEU A 115 2.18 -4.88 -17.68
N GLY A 116 2.82 -5.92 -18.21
CA GLY A 116 4.19 -5.82 -18.72
C GLY A 116 5.05 -7.04 -18.41
N PRO A 117 6.26 -7.09 -18.99
CA PRO A 117 7.18 -8.23 -18.88
C PRO A 117 7.66 -8.46 -17.44
N THR A 118 8.19 -9.64 -17.18
CA THR A 118 8.83 -9.97 -15.91
C THR A 118 10.10 -9.14 -15.69
N GLY A 119 10.43 -8.88 -14.40
CA GLY A 119 11.68 -8.19 -14.06
C GLY A 119 11.62 -6.65 -14.07
N VAL A 120 10.49 -6.03 -14.44
CA VAL A 120 10.36 -4.55 -14.49
C VAL A 120 10.08 -3.90 -13.14
N GLY A 121 10.08 -4.66 -12.04
CA GLY A 121 9.92 -4.11 -10.68
C GLY A 121 8.51 -4.22 -10.09
N LYS A 122 7.55 -4.91 -10.71
CA LYS A 122 6.17 -5.06 -10.20
C LYS A 122 6.13 -5.56 -8.74
N THR A 123 6.86 -6.63 -8.43
CA THR A 123 6.92 -7.20 -7.07
C THR A 123 7.66 -6.27 -6.09
N GLU A 124 8.71 -5.58 -6.54
CA GLU A 124 9.46 -4.65 -5.69
C GLU A 124 8.62 -3.43 -5.29
N LEU A 125 7.79 -2.93 -6.21
CA LEU A 125 6.82 -1.88 -5.89
C LEU A 125 5.84 -2.34 -4.81
N CYS A 126 5.32 -3.58 -4.88
CA CYS A 126 4.41 -4.13 -3.87
C CYS A 126 5.07 -4.28 -2.50
N LYS A 127 6.33 -4.75 -2.44
CA LYS A 127 7.10 -4.85 -1.19
C LYS A 127 7.33 -3.48 -0.58
N THR A 128 7.75 -2.52 -1.40
CA THR A 128 8.00 -1.14 -0.95
C THR A 128 6.72 -0.48 -0.47
N LEU A 129 5.60 -0.75 -1.14
CA LEU A 129 4.27 -0.27 -0.73
C LEU A 129 3.85 -0.86 0.61
N ALA A 130 4.04 -2.17 0.82
CA ALA A 130 3.74 -2.83 2.10
C ALA A 130 4.58 -2.24 3.24
N GLU A 131 5.87 -2.05 3.01
CA GLU A 131 6.77 -1.42 3.97
C GLU A 131 6.38 0.03 4.28
N PHE A 132 5.98 0.77 3.24
CA PHE A 132 5.53 2.15 3.42
C PHE A 132 4.23 2.27 4.21
N LEU A 133 3.21 1.46 3.89
CA LEU A 133 1.89 1.54 4.50
C LEU A 133 1.83 0.89 5.89
N PHE A 134 2.53 -0.23 6.06
CA PHE A 134 2.39 -1.11 7.22
C PHE A 134 3.72 -1.31 7.97
N ASP A 135 4.76 -0.56 7.61
CA ASP A 135 6.12 -0.60 8.19
C ASP A 135 6.75 -2.01 8.22
N SER A 136 6.28 -2.92 7.37
CA SER A 136 6.79 -4.28 7.24
C SER A 136 6.63 -4.80 5.83
N GLN A 137 7.68 -5.37 5.27
CA GLN A 137 7.60 -6.10 4.01
C GLN A 137 6.80 -7.40 4.13
N ASP A 138 6.71 -7.96 5.35
CA ASP A 138 5.88 -9.14 5.64
C ASP A 138 4.38 -8.86 5.59
N ALA A 139 3.97 -7.60 5.55
CA ALA A 139 2.59 -7.21 5.28
C ALA A 139 2.20 -7.36 3.80
N MET A 140 3.04 -7.97 2.98
CA MET A 140 2.71 -8.40 1.63
C MET A 140 2.29 -9.89 1.65
N VAL A 141 1.14 -10.18 1.05
CA VAL A 141 0.65 -11.54 0.76
C VAL A 141 0.80 -11.74 -0.75
N ARG A 142 1.69 -12.64 -1.16
CA ARG A 142 1.88 -13.00 -2.57
C ARG A 142 1.22 -14.33 -2.86
N ILE A 143 0.42 -14.36 -3.92
CA ILE A 143 -0.23 -15.56 -4.45
C ILE A 143 0.10 -15.65 -5.94
N ASP A 144 0.72 -16.76 -6.33
CA ASP A 144 0.99 -17.08 -7.72
C ASP A 144 -0.25 -17.74 -8.33
N MET A 145 -0.88 -17.08 -9.30
CA MET A 145 -2.11 -17.56 -9.93
C MET A 145 -1.87 -18.75 -10.86
N SER A 146 -0.62 -19.04 -11.23
CA SER A 146 -0.27 -20.25 -11.98
C SER A 146 -0.55 -21.55 -11.20
N GLU A 147 -0.61 -21.47 -9.86
CA GLU A 147 -1.01 -22.61 -9.02
C GLU A 147 -2.52 -22.89 -9.03
N PHE A 148 -3.30 -21.98 -9.62
CA PHE A 148 -4.76 -22.00 -9.62
C PHE A 148 -5.36 -22.11 -11.05
N MET A 149 -4.70 -22.84 -11.91
CA MET A 149 -5.12 -23.06 -13.31
C MET A 149 -6.32 -24.02 -13.46
N GLU A 150 -6.52 -24.89 -12.47
CA GLU A 150 -7.54 -25.93 -12.54
C GLU A 150 -8.80 -25.55 -11.76
N LYS A 151 -9.97 -26.04 -12.21
CA LYS A 151 -11.25 -25.70 -11.60
C LYS A 151 -11.33 -26.02 -10.11
N HIS A 152 -10.74 -27.10 -9.64
CA HIS A 152 -10.72 -27.47 -8.22
C HIS A 152 -9.76 -26.61 -7.38
N SER A 153 -8.90 -25.84 -8.00
CA SER A 153 -8.02 -24.90 -7.31
C SER A 153 -8.79 -23.76 -6.65
N VAL A 154 -10.01 -23.46 -7.09
CA VAL A 154 -10.89 -22.47 -6.45
C VAL A 154 -11.12 -22.83 -4.98
N SER A 155 -11.38 -24.11 -4.65
CA SER A 155 -11.56 -24.55 -3.27
C SER A 155 -10.28 -24.42 -2.43
N ARG A 156 -9.11 -24.49 -3.03
CA ARG A 156 -7.84 -24.19 -2.35
C ARG A 156 -7.70 -22.71 -2.02
N LEU A 157 -8.25 -21.85 -2.89
CA LEU A 157 -8.14 -20.40 -2.72
C LEU A 157 -9.06 -19.86 -1.62
N ILE A 158 -10.33 -20.32 -1.59
CA ILE A 158 -11.37 -19.83 -0.68
C ILE A 158 -11.73 -20.80 0.45
N GLY A 159 -11.26 -22.03 0.39
CA GLY A 159 -11.58 -23.13 1.32
C GLY A 159 -12.59 -24.11 0.72
N ALA A 160 -12.44 -25.39 1.11
CA ALA A 160 -13.36 -26.44 0.70
C ALA A 160 -14.68 -26.33 1.47
N PRO A 161 -15.83 -26.65 0.84
CA PRO A 161 -17.10 -26.72 1.56
C PRO A 161 -17.14 -27.89 2.55
N PRO A 162 -18.07 -27.89 3.52
CA PRO A 162 -18.21 -28.95 4.51
C PRO A 162 -18.31 -30.34 3.87
N GLY A 163 -17.56 -31.31 4.41
CA GLY A 163 -17.54 -32.68 3.92
C GLY A 163 -16.52 -32.99 2.83
N TYR A 164 -15.78 -32.02 2.36
CA TYR A 164 -14.69 -32.22 1.39
C TYR A 164 -13.30 -32.22 2.07
N VAL A 165 -12.35 -32.91 1.44
CA VAL A 165 -10.96 -32.94 1.92
C VAL A 165 -10.38 -31.53 1.89
N GLY A 166 -9.68 -31.13 2.96
CA GLY A 166 -9.11 -29.79 3.11
C GLY A 166 -10.04 -28.75 3.77
N TYR A 167 -11.24 -29.14 4.22
CA TYR A 167 -12.18 -28.24 4.90
C TYR A 167 -11.57 -27.54 6.12
N GLU A 168 -10.78 -28.28 6.94
CA GLU A 168 -10.18 -27.74 8.17
C GLU A 168 -9.02 -26.76 7.89
N GLU A 169 -8.36 -26.86 6.73
CA GLU A 169 -7.22 -26.05 6.39
C GLU A 169 -7.61 -24.59 6.03
N GLY A 170 -8.88 -24.37 5.63
CA GLY A 170 -9.34 -23.08 5.13
C GLY A 170 -8.81 -22.75 3.74
N GLY A 171 -9.20 -21.60 3.20
CA GLY A 171 -8.71 -21.14 1.90
C GLY A 171 -7.43 -20.32 2.03
N TYR A 172 -6.50 -20.51 1.10
CA TYR A 172 -5.21 -19.84 1.12
C TYR A 172 -5.35 -18.30 1.13
N LEU A 173 -6.16 -17.75 0.23
CA LEU A 173 -6.44 -16.31 0.15
C LEU A 173 -7.18 -15.81 1.40
N THR A 174 -8.26 -16.50 1.76
CA THR A 174 -9.14 -16.08 2.85
C THR A 174 -8.43 -16.12 4.20
N GLU A 175 -7.64 -17.18 4.47
CA GLU A 175 -6.87 -17.30 5.72
C GLU A 175 -5.70 -16.29 5.77
N ALA A 176 -5.02 -16.04 4.64
CA ALA A 176 -3.93 -15.07 4.58
C ALA A 176 -4.42 -13.66 4.93
N VAL A 177 -5.55 -13.22 4.33
CA VAL A 177 -6.12 -11.90 4.60
C VAL A 177 -6.76 -11.83 5.97
N ARG A 178 -7.40 -12.89 6.45
CA ARG A 178 -7.95 -12.95 7.81
C ARG A 178 -6.88 -12.77 8.89
N ARG A 179 -5.67 -13.33 8.65
CA ARG A 179 -4.53 -13.17 9.57
C ARG A 179 -3.86 -11.82 9.44
N LYS A 180 -3.87 -11.24 8.24
CA LYS A 180 -3.23 -9.94 7.92
C LYS A 180 -4.23 -9.05 7.19
N PRO A 181 -5.23 -8.48 7.88
CA PRO A 181 -6.29 -7.69 7.25
C PRO A 181 -5.76 -6.37 6.66
N TYR A 182 -4.61 -5.90 7.14
CA TYR A 182 -3.91 -4.74 6.63
C TYR A 182 -2.66 -5.22 5.88
N SER A 183 -2.82 -5.45 4.58
CA SER A 183 -1.76 -6.01 3.75
C SER A 183 -1.86 -5.55 2.31
N VAL A 184 -0.74 -5.68 1.59
CA VAL A 184 -0.72 -5.60 0.13
C VAL A 184 -0.88 -7.02 -0.41
N LEU A 185 -1.96 -7.28 -1.10
CA LEU A 185 -2.25 -8.55 -1.75
C LEU A 185 -1.72 -8.49 -3.19
N LEU A 186 -0.68 -9.27 -3.48
CA LEU A 186 -0.12 -9.42 -4.81
C LEU A 186 -0.61 -10.74 -5.42
N LEU A 187 -1.41 -10.63 -6.48
CA LEU A 187 -1.88 -11.75 -7.31
C LEU A 187 -1.03 -11.75 -8.58
N ASP A 188 -0.06 -12.67 -8.65
CA ASP A 188 0.92 -12.70 -9.72
C ASP A 188 0.45 -13.60 -10.87
N GLU A 189 0.64 -13.15 -12.13
CA GLU A 189 0.27 -13.87 -13.35
C GLU A 189 -1.22 -14.25 -13.43
N VAL A 190 -2.11 -13.26 -13.22
CA VAL A 190 -3.56 -13.51 -13.16
C VAL A 190 -4.13 -14.15 -14.42
N GLU A 191 -3.52 -13.94 -15.60
CA GLU A 191 -3.93 -14.53 -16.87
C GLU A 191 -3.86 -16.07 -16.89
N LYS A 192 -3.09 -16.67 -15.98
CA LYS A 192 -2.97 -18.13 -15.85
C LYS A 192 -4.04 -18.78 -15.00
N ALA A 193 -4.78 -17.99 -14.24
CA ALA A 193 -5.82 -18.50 -13.35
C ALA A 193 -7.01 -19.08 -14.11
N HIS A 194 -7.68 -20.07 -13.51
CA HIS A 194 -8.94 -20.58 -14.04
C HIS A 194 -10.01 -19.46 -14.06
N PRO A 195 -10.92 -19.40 -15.06
CA PRO A 195 -11.96 -18.38 -15.13
C PRO A 195 -12.82 -18.24 -13.86
N ASP A 196 -13.10 -19.32 -13.15
CA ASP A 196 -13.86 -19.28 -11.89
C ASP A 196 -13.13 -18.51 -10.78
N VAL A 197 -11.80 -18.40 -10.83
CA VAL A 197 -11.01 -17.57 -9.91
C VAL A 197 -11.28 -16.10 -10.16
N PHE A 198 -11.44 -15.68 -11.41
CA PHE A 198 -11.77 -14.29 -11.73
C PHE A 198 -13.10 -13.85 -11.11
N ASN A 199 -14.11 -14.72 -11.07
CA ASN A 199 -15.39 -14.41 -10.44
C ASN A 199 -15.23 -14.11 -8.94
N ILE A 200 -14.32 -14.83 -8.27
CA ILE A 200 -13.99 -14.58 -6.86
C ILE A 200 -13.26 -13.24 -6.71
N LEU A 201 -12.29 -12.96 -7.59
CA LEU A 201 -11.56 -11.70 -7.56
C LEU A 201 -12.48 -10.50 -7.84
N LEU A 202 -13.43 -10.62 -8.76
CA LEU A 202 -14.44 -9.59 -9.02
C LEU A 202 -15.26 -9.30 -7.75
N GLN A 203 -15.70 -10.33 -7.02
CA GLN A 203 -16.41 -10.14 -5.75
C GLN A 203 -15.54 -9.40 -4.73
N VAL A 204 -14.26 -9.74 -4.61
CA VAL A 204 -13.32 -9.01 -3.73
C VAL A 204 -13.19 -7.54 -4.13
N LEU A 205 -13.07 -7.25 -5.43
CA LEU A 205 -12.87 -5.90 -5.95
C LEU A 205 -14.13 -5.02 -5.86
N GLU A 206 -15.32 -5.62 -5.99
CA GLU A 206 -16.58 -4.88 -5.96
C GLU A 206 -17.17 -4.76 -4.55
N ASP A 207 -17.23 -5.86 -3.80
CA ASP A 207 -17.87 -5.93 -2.49
C ASP A 207 -16.86 -5.72 -1.33
N GLY A 208 -15.53 -5.78 -1.59
CA GLY A 208 -14.48 -5.71 -0.57
C GLY A 208 -14.56 -6.80 0.48
N ARG A 209 -15.27 -7.88 0.22
CA ARG A 209 -15.43 -9.01 1.13
C ARG A 209 -15.64 -10.32 0.36
N LEU A 210 -15.26 -11.41 0.98
CA LEU A 210 -15.39 -12.73 0.40
C LEU A 210 -15.83 -13.71 1.48
N THR A 211 -16.81 -14.57 1.18
CA THR A 211 -17.22 -15.65 2.07
C THR A 211 -16.40 -16.89 1.78
N ASP A 212 -15.74 -17.42 2.80
CA ASP A 212 -14.95 -18.65 2.68
C ASP A 212 -15.82 -19.92 2.63
N GLY A 213 -15.19 -21.06 2.33
CA GLY A 213 -15.86 -22.36 2.28
C GLY A 213 -16.49 -22.81 3.62
N GLN A 214 -16.16 -22.16 4.73
CA GLN A 214 -16.72 -22.40 6.06
C GLN A 214 -17.85 -21.43 6.41
N GLY A 215 -18.25 -20.55 5.49
CA GLY A 215 -19.32 -19.57 5.69
C GLY A 215 -18.88 -18.31 6.44
N ARG A 216 -17.59 -18.11 6.68
CA ARG A 216 -17.06 -16.91 7.34
C ARG A 216 -16.79 -15.84 6.31
N THR A 217 -17.19 -14.60 6.60
CA THR A 217 -16.91 -13.45 5.73
C THR A 217 -15.54 -12.86 6.08
N VAL A 218 -14.67 -12.73 5.09
CA VAL A 218 -13.34 -12.11 5.18
C VAL A 218 -13.40 -10.72 4.57
N ASP A 219 -12.84 -9.74 5.27
CA ASP A 219 -12.87 -8.32 4.89
C ASP A 219 -11.57 -7.93 4.17
N PHE A 220 -11.70 -7.42 2.94
CA PHE A 220 -10.60 -6.95 2.09
C PHE A 220 -10.53 -5.42 1.98
N ARG A 221 -11.40 -4.67 2.63
CA ARG A 221 -11.48 -3.21 2.50
C ARG A 221 -10.20 -2.49 2.93
N ASN A 222 -9.47 -3.08 3.86
CA ASN A 222 -8.20 -2.53 4.35
C ASN A 222 -6.98 -3.05 3.57
N THR A 223 -7.18 -3.85 2.53
CA THR A 223 -6.10 -4.35 1.68
C THR A 223 -5.89 -3.43 0.47
N VAL A 224 -4.67 -3.45 -0.06
CA VAL A 224 -4.37 -2.95 -1.40
C VAL A 224 -4.17 -4.15 -2.30
N VAL A 225 -5.01 -4.30 -3.31
CA VAL A 225 -4.96 -5.44 -4.24
C VAL A 225 -4.16 -5.05 -5.47
N VAL A 226 -3.11 -5.80 -5.75
CA VAL A 226 -2.29 -5.64 -6.96
C VAL A 226 -2.34 -6.94 -7.74
N MET A 227 -2.78 -6.87 -8.97
CA MET A 227 -2.75 -7.96 -9.93
C MET A 227 -1.63 -7.70 -10.92
N THR A 228 -0.89 -8.72 -11.31
CA THR A 228 0.09 -8.61 -12.37
C THR A 228 -0.26 -9.52 -13.52
N SER A 229 0.05 -9.08 -14.73
CA SER A 229 -0.09 -9.90 -15.94
C SER A 229 1.06 -9.64 -16.89
N ASN A 230 1.44 -10.68 -17.61
CA ASN A 230 2.43 -10.62 -18.66
C ASN A 230 1.79 -10.46 -20.06
N LEU A 231 0.47 -10.30 -20.13
CA LEU A 231 -0.24 -10.00 -21.37
C LEU A 231 0.33 -8.74 -22.03
N GLY A 232 0.43 -8.75 -23.35
CA GLY A 232 1.01 -7.64 -24.10
C GLY A 232 2.55 -7.53 -24.05
N SER A 233 3.24 -8.42 -23.32
CA SER A 233 4.70 -8.40 -23.24
C SER A 233 5.38 -8.56 -24.61
N ASP A 234 4.81 -9.35 -25.51
CA ASP A 234 5.32 -9.55 -26.86
C ASP A 234 5.23 -8.26 -27.67
N VAL A 235 4.12 -7.53 -27.58
CA VAL A 235 3.93 -6.23 -28.22
C VAL A 235 4.97 -5.22 -27.74
N ILE A 236 5.20 -5.17 -26.41
CA ILE A 236 6.21 -4.28 -25.82
C ILE A 236 7.62 -4.65 -26.31
N GLN A 237 7.93 -5.95 -26.40
CA GLN A 237 9.22 -6.42 -26.85
C GLN A 237 9.44 -6.13 -28.34
N ASP A 238 8.44 -6.31 -29.19
CA ASP A 238 8.53 -6.08 -30.64
C ASP A 238 8.73 -4.60 -30.94
N ILE A 239 8.01 -3.70 -30.27
CA ILE A 239 8.21 -2.25 -30.40
C ILE A 239 9.62 -1.87 -29.90
N SER A 240 10.14 -2.55 -28.87
CA SER A 240 11.47 -2.30 -28.35
C SER A 240 12.57 -2.81 -29.29
N ARG A 241 12.38 -3.96 -29.96
CA ARG A 241 13.34 -4.56 -30.89
C ARG A 241 13.42 -3.79 -32.21
N ASN A 242 12.29 -3.36 -32.78
CA ASN A 242 12.28 -2.63 -34.03
C ASN A 242 13.14 -1.35 -33.97
N ARG A 243 13.22 -0.68 -32.84
CA ARG A 243 14.08 0.49 -32.69
C ARG A 243 15.57 0.18 -32.61
N SER A 244 15.95 -1.03 -32.15
CA SER A 244 17.36 -1.46 -32.15
C SER A 244 17.89 -1.69 -33.56
N PHE A 245 17.03 -1.92 -34.53
CA PHE A 245 17.40 -2.02 -35.94
C PHE A 245 17.50 -0.66 -36.63
N ASP A 246 16.65 0.32 -36.27
CA ASP A 246 16.71 1.66 -36.86
C ASP A 246 17.93 2.46 -36.38
N THR A 247 18.49 2.11 -35.22
CA THR A 247 19.69 2.78 -34.67
C THR A 247 21.01 2.19 -35.23
N ILE A 248 20.96 1.05 -35.95
CA ILE A 248 22.09 0.40 -36.63
C ILE A 248 22.05 0.70 -38.13
N SER A 249 21.55 1.84 -38.54
CA SER A 249 21.77 2.34 -39.87
C SER A 249 23.19 2.89 -39.93
N PHE A 250 24.04 2.17 -40.64
CA PHE A 250 25.42 2.46 -40.92
C PHE A 250 25.60 3.93 -41.30
N GLU A 251 26.26 4.72 -40.47
CA GLU A 251 26.86 5.98 -40.87
C GLU A 251 27.97 5.65 -41.87
N GLN A 252 27.75 6.01 -43.13
CA GLN A 252 28.83 6.11 -44.10
C GLN A 252 29.72 7.31 -43.67
N PRO A 253 31.04 7.17 -43.65
CA PRO A 253 31.94 8.24 -43.28
C PRO A 253 32.00 9.26 -44.41
N GLY A 254 31.42 10.44 -44.22
CA GLY A 254 31.65 11.58 -45.08
C GLY A 254 30.38 12.33 -45.46
N GLU A 255 29.79 13.08 -44.53
CA GLU A 255 29.16 14.37 -44.81
C GLU A 255 28.92 15.14 -43.52
N ASP A 256 29.58 16.28 -43.43
CA ASP A 256 29.51 17.27 -42.36
C ASP A 256 28.10 17.89 -42.35
N LYS A 257 27.24 17.53 -41.36
CA LYS A 257 25.96 18.22 -41.14
C LYS A 257 25.85 18.63 -39.66
N GLY A 258 25.68 19.93 -39.55
CA GLY A 258 25.66 20.73 -38.36
C GLY A 258 24.81 20.26 -37.19
N ALA A 259 25.14 20.79 -36.06
CA ALA A 259 24.59 20.59 -34.73
C ALA A 259 23.10 20.22 -34.70
N VAL A 260 22.78 19.00 -34.30
CA VAL A 260 21.43 18.58 -34.00
C VAL A 260 21.13 19.02 -32.55
N ASN A 261 20.07 19.79 -32.41
CA ASN A 261 19.55 20.26 -31.13
C ASN A 261 19.10 19.06 -30.26
N ASP A 262 19.67 18.93 -29.08
CA ASP A 262 19.36 17.93 -28.05
C ASP A 262 17.96 18.05 -27.39
N ASN A 263 17.03 18.82 -28.00
CA ASN A 263 15.71 19.08 -27.40
C ASN A 263 14.57 18.13 -27.87
N ASP A 264 14.85 17.17 -28.76
CA ASP A 264 13.80 16.32 -29.36
C ASP A 264 13.59 14.98 -28.65
N ASN A 265 14.42 14.63 -27.66
CA ASN A 265 14.37 13.32 -26.98
C ASN A 265 13.17 13.13 -26.01
N GLY A 266 12.50 14.18 -25.59
CA GLY A 266 11.34 14.12 -24.69
C GLY A 266 10.06 13.65 -25.41
N ASN A 267 9.81 14.20 -26.59
CA ASN A 267 8.56 13.98 -27.33
C ASN A 267 8.47 12.57 -27.96
N ASP A 268 9.62 11.98 -28.29
CA ASP A 268 9.71 10.65 -28.92
C ASP A 268 9.50 9.50 -27.92
N ASN A 269 9.85 9.71 -26.65
CA ASN A 269 9.60 8.76 -25.58
C ASN A 269 8.13 8.72 -25.18
N ASP A 270 7.44 9.86 -25.14
CA ASP A 270 6.02 9.94 -24.82
C ASP A 270 5.16 9.29 -25.90
N ASN A 271 5.46 9.55 -27.19
CA ASN A 271 4.77 8.92 -28.32
C ASN A 271 4.93 7.39 -28.31
N ARG A 272 6.11 6.89 -27.96
CA ARG A 272 6.40 5.46 -27.87
C ARG A 272 5.66 4.80 -26.72
N TYR A 273 5.62 5.45 -25.57
CA TYR A 273 4.89 4.96 -24.41
C TYR A 273 3.40 4.83 -24.71
N GLU A 274 2.79 5.83 -25.35
CA GLU A 274 1.39 5.79 -25.77
C GLU A 274 1.13 4.68 -26.82
N ALA A 275 2.06 4.44 -27.75
CA ALA A 275 1.94 3.35 -28.72
C ALA A 275 2.01 1.97 -28.04
N MET A 276 2.92 1.79 -27.07
CA MET A 276 3.00 0.55 -26.28
C MET A 276 1.73 0.33 -25.46
N LYS A 277 1.23 1.39 -24.81
CA LYS A 277 0.01 1.35 -24.02
C LYS A 277 -1.19 0.98 -24.87
N ALA A 278 -1.35 1.60 -26.04
CA ALA A 278 -2.43 1.30 -26.98
C ALA A 278 -2.36 -0.17 -27.44
N GLY A 279 -1.19 -0.65 -27.86
CA GLY A 279 -1.00 -2.04 -28.28
C GLY A 279 -1.28 -3.06 -27.17
N VAL A 280 -0.91 -2.78 -25.93
CA VAL A 280 -1.23 -3.65 -24.78
C VAL A 280 -2.73 -3.64 -24.48
N MET A 281 -3.40 -2.48 -24.57
CA MET A 281 -4.85 -2.37 -24.32
C MET A 281 -5.69 -3.04 -25.40
N GLU A 282 -5.13 -3.27 -26.60
CA GLU A 282 -5.79 -4.03 -27.66
C GLU A 282 -5.76 -5.56 -27.44
N VAL A 283 -4.79 -6.03 -26.66
CA VAL A 283 -4.59 -7.46 -26.35
C VAL A 283 -5.31 -7.87 -25.04
N VAL A 284 -5.62 -6.92 -24.17
CA VAL A 284 -6.26 -7.13 -22.85
C VAL A 284 -7.77 -6.98 -22.94
#